data_0767c97035edc9143185457a3afbc22c
#
_entry.id   0767c97035edc9143185457a3afbc22c
#
_cell.length_a   1.000
_cell.length_b   1.000
_cell.length_c   1.000
_cell.angle_alpha   90.00
_cell.angle_beta   90.00
_cell.angle_gamma   90.00
#
_symmetry.space_group_name_H-M   'P 1'
#
loop_
_entity.id
_entity.type
_entity.pdbx_description
1 polymer ?
#
loop_
_entity_poly.entity_id
_entity_poly.type
_entity_poly.pdbx_seq_one_letter_code
_entity_poly.pdbx_strand_id
1 'polypeptide(L)'
;LREPALGPTFGIKGGATGGGYAQVLPMEDINLHFNGDFHAITTANNALSAFIDNHIHQGNELEIDQRRIEWKRVLDMNDRALRNVIVGLGGPTQGVPREDGFNITVASEIMAILCLANDINDLKTKISNITIGYTRSRKPVTVSDLKVEGALAMILKDAIKPNLVQTIEGTPALVHGGPFANIAHGCNSILATETARDLADIVVTEAGFGSDLGAEKFLNIKARMADIK
;
A
#
# COMPACT_ATOMS: atom_id res chain seq x y z
N LEU A 1 3.81 9.64 -11.20
CA LEU A 1 4.77 8.53 -11.12
C LEU A 1 4.54 7.71 -9.85
N ARG A 2 4.91 6.44 -9.86
CA ARG A 2 4.98 5.62 -8.65
C ARG A 2 6.28 5.88 -7.89
N GLU A 3 6.20 5.83 -6.57
CA GLU A 3 7.36 5.74 -5.71
C GLU A 3 7.95 4.33 -5.80
N PRO A 4 9.27 4.16 -5.97
CA PRO A 4 9.89 2.84 -6.04
C PRO A 4 9.95 2.17 -4.67
N ALA A 5 9.75 0.84 -4.63
CA ALA A 5 10.05 0.04 -3.45
C ALA A 5 11.56 0.03 -3.18
N LEU A 6 11.96 0.03 -1.92
CA LEU A 6 13.37 -0.14 -1.55
C LEU A 6 13.92 -1.47 -2.12
N GLY A 7 13.23 -2.57 -1.81
CA GLY A 7 13.56 -3.89 -2.35
C GLY A 7 15.03 -4.29 -2.19
N PRO A 8 15.52 -5.28 -2.93
CA PRO A 8 16.90 -5.71 -2.85
C PRO A 8 17.88 -4.81 -3.60
N THR A 9 17.41 -3.87 -4.40
CA THR A 9 18.21 -3.05 -5.34
C THR A 9 17.98 -1.54 -5.13
N PHE A 10 17.61 -1.14 -3.93
CA PHE A 10 17.51 0.25 -3.49
C PHE A 10 16.77 1.17 -4.47
N GLY A 11 15.46 0.93 -4.64
CA GLY A 11 14.59 1.81 -5.41
C GLY A 11 14.45 1.50 -6.90
N ILE A 12 15.06 0.44 -7.41
CA ILE A 12 14.90 0.08 -8.83
C ILE A 12 13.60 -0.70 -9.07
N LYS A 13 13.13 -1.44 -8.07
CA LYS A 13 11.97 -2.33 -8.23
C LYS A 13 10.63 -1.59 -8.09
N GLY A 14 9.75 -1.80 -9.06
CA GLY A 14 8.35 -1.33 -9.05
C GLY A 14 8.14 0.12 -9.49
N GLY A 15 9.19 0.81 -9.77
CA GLY A 15 9.26 2.17 -10.24
C GLY A 15 10.70 2.63 -10.14
N ALA A 16 11.11 3.57 -10.93
CA ALA A 16 12.43 4.16 -10.85
C ALA A 16 12.33 5.65 -11.17
N THR A 17 13.26 6.40 -10.64
CA THR A 17 13.39 7.83 -10.93
C THR A 17 13.98 8.11 -12.30
N GLY A 18 14.16 7.07 -13.12
CA GLY A 18 14.84 7.19 -14.39
C GLY A 18 16.36 7.12 -14.28
N GLY A 19 17.06 7.44 -15.36
CA GLY A 19 18.52 7.43 -15.41
C GLY A 19 19.06 8.15 -16.64
N GLY A 20 20.37 8.40 -16.65
CA GLY A 20 21.01 9.12 -17.75
C GLY A 20 20.47 10.55 -17.88
N TYR A 21 19.93 10.84 -19.02
CA TYR A 21 19.38 12.17 -19.35
C TYR A 21 17.92 12.37 -18.94
N ALA A 22 17.22 11.35 -18.49
CA ALA A 22 15.82 11.39 -18.09
C ALA A 22 15.68 10.95 -16.64
N GLN A 23 15.74 11.89 -15.72
CA GLN A 23 15.76 11.66 -14.28
C GLN A 23 14.77 12.53 -13.54
N VAL A 24 14.19 11.98 -12.46
CA VAL A 24 13.37 12.72 -11.49
C VAL A 24 14.20 12.96 -10.23
N LEU A 25 14.17 14.16 -9.71
CA LEU A 25 14.96 14.61 -8.57
C LEU A 25 14.10 14.88 -7.32
N PRO A 26 14.62 14.65 -6.12
CA PRO A 26 15.93 14.09 -5.78
C PRO A 26 15.96 12.55 -5.87
N MET A 27 16.79 12.01 -6.75
CA MET A 27 16.78 10.58 -7.09
C MET A 27 17.09 9.67 -5.89
N GLU A 28 18.15 9.98 -5.14
CA GLU A 28 18.58 9.16 -4.02
C GLU A 28 17.51 9.12 -2.92
N ASP A 29 16.92 10.25 -2.59
CA ASP A 29 15.87 10.32 -1.57
C ASP A 29 14.63 9.51 -1.99
N ILE A 30 14.19 9.68 -3.26
CA ILE A 30 13.03 8.96 -3.79
C ILE A 30 13.29 7.45 -3.81
N ASN A 31 14.49 7.01 -4.17
CA ASN A 31 14.85 5.59 -4.27
C ASN A 31 15.06 4.92 -2.90
N LEU A 32 15.25 5.68 -1.83
CA LEU A 32 15.45 5.14 -0.48
C LEU A 32 14.15 5.25 0.35
N HIS A 33 14.04 6.27 1.15
CA HIS A 33 12.91 6.42 2.09
C HIS A 33 12.01 7.59 1.75
N PHE A 34 12.39 8.37 0.79
CA PHE A 34 11.75 9.60 0.34
C PHE A 34 11.27 10.47 1.51
N ASN A 35 9.96 10.70 1.62
CA ASN A 35 9.36 11.45 2.74
C ASN A 35 8.63 10.56 3.74
N GLY A 36 8.69 9.24 3.59
CA GLY A 36 8.15 8.29 4.55
C GLY A 36 6.78 7.71 4.23
N ASP A 37 6.22 7.93 3.03
CA ASP A 37 4.91 7.38 2.65
C ASP A 37 4.88 5.85 2.76
N PHE A 38 5.91 5.17 2.27
CA PHE A 38 6.01 3.71 2.39
C PHE A 38 6.16 3.25 3.83
N HIS A 39 6.87 4.02 4.67
CA HIS A 39 6.93 3.73 6.11
C HIS A 39 5.58 3.87 6.78
N ALA A 40 4.78 4.87 6.41
CA ALA A 40 3.42 5.02 6.92
C ALA A 40 2.53 3.84 6.51
N ILE A 41 2.62 3.40 5.26
CA ILE A 41 1.88 2.23 4.76
C ILE A 41 2.32 0.95 5.48
N THR A 42 3.64 0.72 5.62
CA THR A 42 4.20 -0.40 6.39
C THR A 42 3.68 -0.39 7.82
N THR A 43 3.70 0.77 8.47
CA THR A 43 3.23 0.95 9.84
C THR A 43 1.73 0.68 9.96
N ALA A 44 0.91 1.22 9.07
CA ALA A 44 -0.54 0.99 9.08
C ALA A 44 -0.87 -0.50 8.85
N ASN A 45 -0.22 -1.14 7.89
CA ASN A 45 -0.40 -2.57 7.62
C ASN A 45 -0.03 -3.44 8.83
N ASN A 46 1.11 -3.16 9.46
CA ASN A 46 1.58 -3.94 10.59
C ASN A 46 0.83 -3.62 11.90
N ALA A 47 0.32 -2.39 12.04
CA ALA A 47 -0.58 -2.03 13.13
C ALA A 47 -1.88 -2.85 13.04
N LEU A 48 -2.45 -3.03 11.85
CA LEU A 48 -3.62 -3.90 11.67
C LEU A 48 -3.30 -5.34 12.07
N SER A 49 -2.14 -5.89 11.70
CA SER A 49 -1.71 -7.21 12.16
C SER A 49 -1.62 -7.30 13.69
N ALA A 50 -1.08 -6.26 14.33
CA ALA A 50 -0.98 -6.19 15.78
C ALA A 50 -2.36 -6.08 16.44
N PHE A 51 -3.31 -5.34 15.88
CA PHE A 51 -4.68 -5.26 16.36
C PHE A 51 -5.40 -6.62 16.27
N ILE A 52 -5.21 -7.36 15.18
CA ILE A 52 -5.75 -8.71 15.03
C ILE A 52 -5.20 -9.64 16.13
N ASP A 53 -3.87 -9.66 16.29
CA ASP A 53 -3.23 -10.52 17.30
C ASP A 53 -3.63 -10.15 18.73
N ASN A 54 -3.75 -8.84 19.03
CA ASN A 54 -4.24 -8.38 20.31
C ASN A 54 -5.70 -8.78 20.55
N HIS A 55 -6.57 -8.64 19.56
CA HIS A 55 -7.97 -9.05 19.65
C HIS A 55 -8.10 -10.55 19.98
N ILE A 56 -7.31 -11.38 19.29
CA ILE A 56 -7.29 -12.83 19.54
C ILE A 56 -6.79 -13.13 20.95
N HIS A 57 -5.74 -12.46 21.40
CA HIS A 57 -5.16 -12.66 22.73
C HIS A 57 -6.10 -12.20 23.86
N GLN A 58 -6.88 -11.16 23.65
CA GLN A 58 -7.80 -10.55 24.62
C GLN A 58 -9.20 -11.20 24.66
N GLY A 59 -9.34 -12.41 24.16
CA GLY A 59 -10.58 -13.18 24.26
C GLY A 59 -11.30 -13.46 22.95
N ASN A 60 -10.86 -12.86 21.84
CA ASN A 60 -11.36 -13.18 20.49
C ASN A 60 -12.89 -13.14 20.35
N GLU A 61 -13.52 -12.07 20.79
CA GLU A 61 -14.99 -11.88 20.74
C GLU A 61 -15.57 -12.05 19.33
N LEU A 62 -14.80 -11.74 18.30
CA LEU A 62 -15.20 -11.91 16.88
C LEU A 62 -15.07 -13.38 16.40
N GLU A 63 -14.63 -14.29 17.26
CA GLU A 63 -14.45 -15.72 16.91
C GLU A 63 -13.54 -15.98 15.71
N ILE A 64 -12.53 -15.15 15.49
CA ILE A 64 -11.58 -15.29 14.38
C ILE A 64 -10.90 -16.66 14.46
N ASP A 65 -10.95 -17.43 13.36
CA ASP A 65 -10.16 -18.66 13.24
C ASP A 65 -8.72 -18.28 12.90
N GLN A 66 -7.80 -18.53 13.82
CA GLN A 66 -6.38 -18.20 13.68
C GLN A 66 -5.71 -18.83 12.46
N ARG A 67 -6.26 -19.92 11.93
CA ARG A 67 -5.79 -20.59 10.72
C ARG A 67 -6.36 -20.00 9.43
N ARG A 68 -7.22 -18.98 9.54
CA ARG A 68 -7.95 -18.32 8.45
C ARG A 68 -7.76 -16.81 8.47
N ILE A 69 -6.67 -16.34 9.06
CA ILE A 69 -6.23 -14.97 8.95
C ILE A 69 -5.52 -14.82 7.62
N GLU A 70 -6.04 -13.95 6.76
CA GLU A 70 -5.47 -13.68 5.43
C GLU A 70 -4.55 -12.47 5.44
N TRP A 71 -4.72 -11.59 6.42
CA TRP A 71 -3.91 -10.40 6.58
C TRP A 71 -2.50 -10.75 7.03
N LYS A 72 -1.51 -10.42 6.19
CA LYS A 72 -0.09 -10.64 6.49
C LYS A 72 0.61 -9.33 6.84
N ARG A 73 1.74 -9.43 7.52
CA ARG A 73 2.66 -8.34 7.75
C ARG A 73 3.37 -7.93 6.46
N VAL A 74 3.98 -6.75 6.46
CA VAL A 74 4.77 -6.28 5.34
C VAL A 74 6.11 -5.70 5.81
N LEU A 75 7.08 -5.75 4.90
CA LEU A 75 8.38 -5.12 5.01
C LEU A 75 8.77 -4.63 3.62
N ASP A 76 9.28 -3.41 3.48
CA ASP A 76 9.68 -2.91 2.15
C ASP A 76 11.03 -3.47 1.69
N MET A 77 11.11 -4.78 1.73
CA MET A 77 12.27 -5.56 1.32
C MET A 77 11.84 -6.96 0.86
N ASN A 78 12.56 -7.51 -0.11
CA ASN A 78 12.39 -8.90 -0.49
C ASN A 78 13.19 -9.81 0.45
N ASP A 79 12.54 -10.34 1.47
CA ASP A 79 13.15 -11.29 2.41
C ASP A 79 12.45 -12.67 2.31
N ARG A 80 13.14 -13.62 1.69
CA ARG A 80 12.61 -14.96 1.51
C ARG A 80 12.43 -15.72 2.82
N ALA A 81 13.26 -15.44 3.81
CA ALA A 81 13.21 -16.11 5.12
C ALA A 81 11.98 -15.74 5.93
N LEU A 82 11.38 -14.56 5.65
CA LEU A 82 10.20 -14.07 6.35
C LEU A 82 8.86 -14.38 5.66
N ARG A 83 8.88 -15.14 4.56
CA ARG A 83 7.62 -15.48 3.84
C ARG A 83 6.66 -16.33 4.64
N ASN A 84 7.18 -17.21 5.48
CA ASN A 84 6.40 -18.04 6.40
C ASN A 84 7.12 -18.04 7.75
N VAL A 85 6.45 -17.54 8.76
CA VAL A 85 6.97 -17.43 10.14
C VAL A 85 5.91 -17.88 11.14
N ILE A 86 6.33 -18.21 12.33
CA ILE A 86 5.42 -18.42 13.46
C ILE A 86 5.54 -17.20 14.37
N VAL A 87 4.42 -16.56 14.64
CA VAL A 87 4.31 -15.42 15.57
C VAL A 87 3.61 -15.83 16.86
N GLY A 88 3.70 -15.00 17.91
CA GLY A 88 3.01 -15.22 19.19
C GLY A 88 3.64 -16.27 20.10
N LEU A 89 4.91 -16.66 19.86
CA LEU A 89 5.65 -17.55 20.74
C LEU A 89 6.06 -16.84 22.05
N GLY A 90 6.33 -17.60 23.11
CA GLY A 90 6.82 -17.08 24.39
C GLY A 90 5.87 -17.28 25.57
N GLY A 91 4.85 -18.09 25.40
CA GLY A 91 3.91 -18.48 26.46
C GLY A 91 2.69 -17.57 26.59
N PRO A 92 1.86 -17.75 27.62
CA PRO A 92 0.52 -17.18 27.71
C PRO A 92 0.45 -15.65 27.72
N THR A 93 1.54 -14.98 28.09
CA THR A 93 1.61 -13.51 28.15
C THR A 93 2.09 -12.86 26.85
N GLN A 94 2.50 -13.66 25.85
CA GLN A 94 3.13 -13.15 24.63
C GLN A 94 2.19 -13.18 23.41
N GLY A 95 1.08 -13.87 23.48
CA GLY A 95 0.12 -13.99 22.40
C GLY A 95 -0.29 -15.43 22.11
N VAL A 96 -0.92 -15.62 20.97
CA VAL A 96 -1.37 -16.95 20.52
C VAL A 96 -0.54 -17.38 19.33
N PRO A 97 0.20 -18.50 19.40
CA PRO A 97 1.02 -18.98 18.29
C PRO A 97 0.19 -19.24 17.03
N ARG A 98 0.59 -18.64 15.93
CA ARG A 98 -0.02 -18.86 14.62
C ARG A 98 1.00 -18.68 13.47
N GLU A 99 0.67 -19.22 12.32
CA GLU A 99 1.40 -18.93 11.09
C GLU A 99 1.12 -17.50 10.62
N ASP A 100 2.15 -16.84 10.12
CA ASP A 100 2.10 -15.53 9.48
C ASP A 100 3.19 -15.44 8.40
N GLY A 101 3.39 -14.28 7.83
CA GLY A 101 4.48 -14.00 6.89
C GLY A 101 4.56 -12.52 6.55
N PHE A 102 5.65 -12.15 5.90
CA PHE A 102 5.88 -10.79 5.45
C PHE A 102 5.83 -10.72 3.93
N ASN A 103 4.93 -9.90 3.39
CA ASN A 103 4.95 -9.49 2.00
C ASN A 103 5.81 -8.22 1.85
N ILE A 104 6.10 -7.83 0.62
CA ILE A 104 6.71 -6.51 0.38
C ILE A 104 5.63 -5.42 0.54
N THR A 105 5.99 -4.25 1.05
CA THR A 105 5.04 -3.16 1.34
C THR A 105 4.17 -2.78 0.14
N VAL A 106 4.73 -2.78 -1.06
CA VAL A 106 4.00 -2.47 -2.31
C VAL A 106 2.96 -3.52 -2.72
N ALA A 107 2.94 -4.67 -2.05
CA ALA A 107 1.90 -5.70 -2.19
C ALA A 107 0.77 -5.54 -1.15
N SER A 108 0.87 -4.58 -0.24
CA SER A 108 -0.17 -4.30 0.75
C SER A 108 -1.46 -3.84 0.06
N GLU A 109 -2.60 -4.35 0.53
CA GLU A 109 -3.91 -3.84 0.10
C GLU A 109 -4.09 -2.37 0.47
N ILE A 110 -3.51 -1.91 1.59
CA ILE A 110 -3.51 -0.49 1.99
C ILE A 110 -2.79 0.37 0.93
N MET A 111 -1.70 -0.11 0.32
CA MET A 111 -1.04 0.59 -0.78
C MET A 111 -1.98 0.78 -1.98
N ALA A 112 -2.68 -0.26 -2.38
CA ALA A 112 -3.64 -0.18 -3.49
C ALA A 112 -4.81 0.74 -3.16
N ILE A 113 -5.36 0.64 -1.95
CA ILE A 113 -6.46 1.48 -1.46
C ILE A 113 -6.05 2.96 -1.43
N LEU A 114 -4.86 3.29 -0.92
CA LEU A 114 -4.35 4.66 -0.89
C LEU A 114 -4.27 5.27 -2.30
N CYS A 115 -3.83 4.48 -3.27
CA CYS A 115 -3.74 4.95 -4.66
C CYS A 115 -5.10 5.10 -5.36
N LEU A 116 -6.15 4.46 -4.86
CA LEU A 116 -7.50 4.51 -5.40
C LEU A 116 -8.46 5.36 -4.55
N ALA A 117 -7.98 5.99 -3.50
CA ALA A 117 -8.76 6.88 -2.65
C ALA A 117 -8.81 8.30 -3.24
N ASN A 118 -9.98 8.95 -3.09
CA ASN A 118 -10.21 10.32 -3.52
C ASN A 118 -9.91 11.34 -2.41
N ASP A 119 -10.05 10.93 -1.15
CA ASP A 119 -9.73 11.73 0.04
C ASP A 119 -9.54 10.82 1.27
N ILE A 120 -9.29 11.44 2.42
CA ILE A 120 -9.07 10.73 3.68
C ILE A 120 -10.31 9.98 4.17
N ASN A 121 -11.53 10.45 3.88
CA ASN A 121 -12.76 9.81 4.29
C ASN A 121 -13.04 8.58 3.42
N ASP A 122 -12.82 8.71 2.12
CA ASP A 122 -12.89 7.60 1.17
C ASP A 122 -11.83 6.54 1.49
N LEU A 123 -10.59 6.97 1.80
CA LEU A 123 -9.53 6.08 2.30
C LEU A 123 -9.99 5.28 3.53
N LYS A 124 -10.52 5.97 4.54
CA LYS A 124 -11.04 5.33 5.75
C LYS A 124 -12.16 4.34 5.44
N THR A 125 -13.09 4.71 4.57
CA THR A 125 -14.21 3.85 4.16
C THR A 125 -13.72 2.60 3.44
N LYS A 126 -12.77 2.74 2.51
CA LYS A 126 -12.18 1.60 1.80
C LYS A 126 -11.41 0.68 2.75
N ILE A 127 -10.63 1.24 3.68
CA ILE A 127 -9.90 0.47 4.70
C ILE A 127 -10.86 -0.32 5.59
N SER A 128 -12.01 0.27 5.97
CA SER A 128 -13.00 -0.41 6.82
C SER A 128 -13.55 -1.70 6.22
N ASN A 129 -13.55 -1.81 4.89
CA ASN A 129 -14.06 -2.97 4.14
C ASN A 129 -13.02 -4.09 3.92
N ILE A 130 -11.76 -3.88 4.31
CA ILE A 130 -10.73 -4.92 4.18
C ILE A 130 -11.14 -6.16 4.96
N THR A 131 -11.14 -7.31 4.30
CA THR A 131 -11.35 -8.61 4.96
C THR A 131 -10.01 -9.07 5.55
N ILE A 132 -9.96 -9.25 6.87
CA ILE A 132 -8.76 -9.65 7.60
C ILE A 132 -8.62 -11.17 7.77
N GLY A 133 -9.72 -11.88 7.63
CA GLY A 133 -9.82 -13.32 7.81
C GLY A 133 -11.25 -13.76 8.00
N TYR A 134 -11.42 -14.94 8.55
CA TYR A 134 -12.75 -15.57 8.71
C TYR A 134 -12.94 -16.12 10.11
N THR A 135 -14.20 -16.19 10.54
CA THR A 135 -14.60 -16.91 11.75
C THR A 135 -14.49 -18.41 11.56
N ARG A 136 -14.64 -19.19 12.65
CA ARG A 136 -14.73 -20.65 12.58
C ARG A 136 -15.90 -21.12 11.72
N SER A 137 -16.99 -20.36 11.66
CA SER A 137 -18.16 -20.59 10.80
C SER A 137 -17.99 -20.08 9.36
N ARG A 138 -16.80 -19.62 8.98
CA ARG A 138 -16.44 -19.09 7.65
C ARG A 138 -17.11 -17.75 7.28
N LYS A 139 -17.57 -16.99 8.23
CA LYS A 139 -18.03 -15.63 7.97
C LYS A 139 -16.80 -14.71 7.85
N PRO A 140 -16.76 -13.79 6.86
CA PRO A 140 -15.68 -12.82 6.78
C PRO A 140 -15.68 -11.91 8.01
N VAL A 141 -14.49 -11.52 8.43
CA VAL A 141 -14.25 -10.51 9.45
C VAL A 141 -13.49 -9.37 8.80
N THR A 142 -13.95 -8.14 9.02
CA THR A 142 -13.41 -6.95 8.38
C THR A 142 -12.72 -6.03 9.38
N VAL A 143 -12.02 -5.02 8.88
CA VAL A 143 -11.42 -3.97 9.72
C VAL A 143 -12.48 -3.22 10.51
N SER A 144 -13.68 -3.01 9.92
CA SER A 144 -14.80 -2.35 10.62
C SER A 144 -15.30 -3.16 11.82
N ASP A 145 -15.21 -4.48 11.78
CA ASP A 145 -15.58 -5.33 12.94
C ASP A 145 -14.60 -5.12 14.11
N LEU A 146 -13.33 -4.87 13.81
CA LEU A 146 -12.30 -4.49 14.82
C LEU A 146 -12.41 -3.04 15.27
N LYS A 147 -13.12 -2.17 14.53
CA LYS A 147 -13.27 -0.72 14.81
C LYS A 147 -11.94 0.05 14.85
N VAL A 148 -11.00 -0.28 13.98
CA VAL A 148 -9.65 0.31 13.95
C VAL A 148 -9.35 1.15 12.70
N GLU A 149 -10.31 1.31 11.79
CA GLU A 149 -10.14 2.07 10.54
C GLU A 149 -9.73 3.53 10.78
N GLY A 150 -10.18 4.12 11.88
CA GLY A 150 -9.80 5.49 12.26
C GLY A 150 -8.33 5.61 12.64
N ALA A 151 -7.80 4.63 13.38
CA ALA A 151 -6.39 4.59 13.74
C ALA A 151 -5.50 4.42 12.51
N LEU A 152 -5.89 3.54 11.57
CA LEU A 152 -5.15 3.32 10.33
C LEU A 152 -5.16 4.57 9.44
N ALA A 153 -6.32 5.25 9.29
CA ALA A 153 -6.43 6.49 8.55
C ALA A 153 -5.56 7.61 9.16
N MET A 154 -5.47 7.67 10.50
CA MET A 154 -4.62 8.65 11.19
C MET A 154 -3.13 8.43 10.89
N ILE A 155 -2.66 7.19 10.82
CA ILE A 155 -1.27 6.87 10.43
C ILE A 155 -1.00 7.34 9.00
N LEU A 156 -1.99 7.27 8.12
CA LEU A 156 -1.87 7.57 6.69
C LEU A 156 -2.19 9.03 6.34
N LYS A 157 -2.51 9.90 7.31
CA LYS A 157 -3.03 11.27 7.07
C LYS A 157 -2.12 12.15 6.23
N ASP A 158 -0.81 11.96 6.29
CA ASP A 158 0.16 12.70 5.52
C ASP A 158 0.58 11.95 4.25
N ALA A 159 0.64 10.62 4.32
CA ALA A 159 0.97 9.77 3.18
C ALA A 159 -0.09 9.79 2.05
N ILE A 160 -1.31 10.28 2.32
CA ILE A 160 -2.34 10.44 1.29
C ILE A 160 -2.09 11.63 0.35
N LYS A 161 -1.17 12.54 0.71
CA LYS A 161 -0.85 13.73 -0.07
C LYS A 161 0.20 13.40 -1.13
N PRO A 162 -0.05 13.70 -2.43
CA PRO A 162 0.96 13.52 -3.46
C PRO A 162 2.21 14.38 -3.23
N ASN A 163 3.38 13.84 -3.61
CA ASN A 163 4.66 14.51 -3.48
C ASN A 163 5.02 15.22 -4.79
N LEU A 164 5.18 16.54 -4.73
CA LEU A 164 5.61 17.34 -5.86
C LEU A 164 7.13 17.43 -5.91
N VAL A 165 7.69 16.97 -6.98
CA VAL A 165 9.12 16.99 -7.30
C VAL A 165 9.33 17.52 -8.73
N GLN A 166 10.50 17.37 -9.30
CA GLN A 166 10.77 17.79 -10.69
C GLN A 166 11.70 16.84 -11.42
N THR A 167 11.65 16.89 -12.74
CA THR A 167 12.66 16.25 -13.57
C THR A 167 13.96 17.07 -13.58
N ILE A 168 15.03 16.49 -14.11
CA ILE A 168 16.32 17.19 -14.27
C ILE A 168 16.19 18.45 -15.14
N GLU A 169 15.22 18.47 -16.07
CA GLU A 169 14.92 19.62 -16.93
C GLU A 169 14.00 20.65 -16.26
N GLY A 170 13.59 20.42 -15.00
CA GLY A 170 12.70 21.31 -14.26
C GLY A 170 11.21 21.13 -14.54
N THR A 171 10.80 20.08 -15.24
CA THR A 171 9.38 19.76 -15.44
C THR A 171 8.79 19.23 -14.12
N PRO A 172 7.66 19.78 -13.63
CA PRO A 172 7.00 19.25 -12.43
C PRO A 172 6.61 17.79 -12.57
N ALA A 173 6.80 17.01 -11.50
CA ALA A 173 6.41 15.62 -11.43
C ALA A 173 5.76 15.30 -10.09
N LEU A 174 4.65 14.57 -10.09
CA LEU A 174 4.01 14.08 -8.89
C LEU A 174 4.35 12.59 -8.70
N VAL A 175 4.93 12.28 -7.53
CA VAL A 175 5.26 10.92 -7.10
C VAL A 175 4.36 10.53 -5.96
N HIS A 176 3.57 9.46 -6.11
CA HIS A 176 2.65 9.06 -5.05
C HIS A 176 2.21 7.61 -5.17
N GLY A 177 2.43 6.86 -4.10
CA GLY A 177 2.14 5.43 -4.01
C GLY A 177 3.03 4.59 -4.94
N GLY A 178 2.95 3.28 -4.79
CA GLY A 178 3.80 2.37 -5.55
C GLY A 178 3.25 0.95 -5.67
N PRO A 179 1.94 0.75 -5.98
CA PRO A 179 1.37 -0.58 -6.07
C PRO A 179 1.99 -1.35 -7.22
N PHE A 180 2.38 -2.61 -6.99
CA PHE A 180 2.93 -3.46 -8.04
C PHE A 180 1.88 -3.84 -9.07
N ALA A 181 2.24 -3.77 -10.35
CA ALA A 181 1.35 -4.08 -11.46
C ALA A 181 1.01 -5.57 -11.60
N ASN A 182 1.81 -6.47 -11.06
CA ASN A 182 1.52 -7.91 -11.03
C ASN A 182 0.60 -8.33 -9.87
N ILE A 183 0.35 -7.46 -8.91
CA ILE A 183 -0.46 -7.75 -7.71
C ILE A 183 -1.68 -6.85 -7.65
N ALA A 184 -1.51 -5.56 -8.01
CA ALA A 184 -2.55 -4.55 -7.97
C ALA A 184 -2.70 -3.86 -9.35
N HIS A 185 -3.19 -2.62 -9.38
CA HIS A 185 -3.41 -1.88 -10.62
C HIS A 185 -2.13 -1.31 -11.24
N GLY A 186 -1.04 -1.18 -10.48
CA GLY A 186 0.27 -0.81 -11.01
C GLY A 186 0.39 0.61 -11.55
N CYS A 187 -0.39 1.53 -11.02
CA CYS A 187 -0.39 2.94 -11.39
C CYS A 187 -0.20 3.81 -10.15
N ASN A 188 0.27 5.03 -10.32
CA ASN A 188 0.26 6.03 -9.26
C ASN A 188 -1.17 6.38 -8.83
N SER A 189 -1.31 7.19 -7.79
CA SER A 189 -2.61 7.50 -7.20
C SER A 189 -3.54 8.31 -8.13
N ILE A 190 -4.84 8.18 -7.88
CA ILE A 190 -5.87 9.05 -8.47
C ILE A 190 -5.59 10.50 -8.07
N LEU A 191 -5.37 10.77 -6.79
CA LEU A 191 -5.08 12.11 -6.28
C LEU A 191 -3.93 12.81 -7.01
N ALA A 192 -2.82 12.10 -7.27
CA ALA A 192 -1.70 12.67 -8.00
C ALA A 192 -2.08 13.03 -9.45
N THR A 193 -2.87 12.19 -10.10
CA THR A 193 -3.30 12.44 -11.49
C THR A 193 -4.31 13.58 -11.57
N GLU A 194 -5.27 13.66 -10.66
CA GLU A 194 -6.25 14.75 -10.59
C GLU A 194 -5.56 16.08 -10.28
N THR A 195 -4.67 16.10 -9.27
CA THR A 195 -3.88 17.28 -8.95
C THR A 195 -3.06 17.75 -10.16
N ALA A 196 -2.46 16.83 -10.91
CA ALA A 196 -1.71 17.20 -12.11
C ALA A 196 -2.63 17.80 -13.21
N ARG A 197 -3.84 17.26 -13.39
CA ARG A 197 -4.82 17.77 -14.36
C ARG A 197 -5.33 19.17 -14.00
N ASP A 198 -5.41 19.48 -12.73
CA ASP A 198 -5.81 20.81 -12.27
C ASP A 198 -4.69 21.87 -12.47
N LEU A 199 -3.44 21.42 -12.57
CA LEU A 199 -2.26 22.30 -12.63
C LEU A 199 -1.64 22.42 -14.03
N ALA A 200 -1.99 21.57 -14.99
CA ALA A 200 -1.34 21.53 -16.30
C ALA A 200 -2.31 21.17 -17.44
N ASP A 201 -2.08 21.76 -18.61
CA ASP A 201 -2.85 21.50 -19.83
C ASP A 201 -2.61 20.09 -20.38
N ILE A 202 -1.42 19.54 -20.16
CA ILE A 202 -1.02 18.19 -20.60
C ILE A 202 -0.45 17.43 -19.42
N VAL A 203 -1.01 16.25 -19.15
CA VAL A 203 -0.54 15.34 -18.11
C VAL A 203 -0.12 14.02 -18.71
N VAL A 204 1.12 13.61 -18.44
CA VAL A 204 1.64 12.29 -18.79
C VAL A 204 1.64 11.43 -17.53
N THR A 205 0.95 10.31 -17.56
CA THR A 205 0.91 9.36 -16.45
C THR A 205 1.39 7.98 -16.89
N GLU A 206 1.59 7.09 -15.93
CA GLU A 206 2.11 5.75 -16.19
C GLU A 206 1.03 4.68 -16.08
N ALA A 207 1.28 3.57 -16.76
CA ALA A 207 0.62 2.28 -16.52
C ALA A 207 1.72 1.21 -16.44
N GLY A 208 1.78 0.46 -15.34
CA GLY A 208 2.86 -0.51 -15.12
C GLY A 208 2.89 -1.61 -16.19
N PHE A 209 4.09 -2.09 -16.55
CA PHE A 209 4.35 -3.02 -17.64
C PHE A 209 4.11 -2.44 -19.05
N GLY A 210 4.04 -3.31 -20.04
CA GLY A 210 3.64 -2.95 -21.39
C GLY A 210 2.15 -2.65 -21.52
N SER A 211 1.75 -2.09 -22.65
CA SER A 211 0.36 -1.71 -22.92
C SER A 211 -0.61 -2.89 -22.92
N ASP A 212 -0.12 -4.08 -23.20
CA ASP A 212 -0.88 -5.35 -23.16
C ASP A 212 -1.39 -5.73 -21.75
N LEU A 213 -0.74 -5.23 -20.70
CA LEU A 213 -1.12 -5.48 -19.30
C LEU A 213 -1.49 -4.19 -18.57
N GLY A 214 -0.63 -3.18 -18.62
CA GLY A 214 -0.78 -1.96 -17.83
C GLY A 214 -1.89 -1.06 -18.34
N ALA A 215 -2.06 -0.92 -19.65
CA ALA A 215 -3.12 -0.09 -20.20
C ALA A 215 -4.51 -0.62 -19.85
N GLU A 216 -4.71 -1.95 -19.87
CA GLU A 216 -5.98 -2.54 -19.44
C GLU A 216 -6.34 -2.19 -17.99
N LYS A 217 -5.38 -2.35 -17.07
CA LYS A 217 -5.60 -1.99 -15.66
C LYS A 217 -5.79 -0.50 -15.45
N PHE A 218 -5.03 0.31 -16.18
CA PHE A 218 -5.19 1.76 -16.14
C PHE A 218 -6.61 2.16 -16.56
N LEU A 219 -7.10 1.68 -17.70
CA LEU A 219 -8.41 2.03 -18.22
C LEU A 219 -9.55 1.45 -17.37
N ASN A 220 -9.48 0.16 -17.04
CA ASN A 220 -10.57 -0.56 -16.37
C ASN A 220 -10.64 -0.32 -14.87
N ILE A 221 -9.54 0.09 -14.22
CA ILE A 221 -9.49 0.33 -12.79
C ILE A 221 -9.32 1.83 -12.52
N LYS A 222 -8.14 2.39 -12.80
CA LYS A 222 -7.82 3.75 -12.38
C LYS A 222 -8.64 4.80 -13.11
N ALA A 223 -8.65 4.79 -14.44
CA ALA A 223 -9.37 5.79 -15.25
C ALA A 223 -10.86 5.74 -14.96
N ARG A 224 -11.42 4.54 -14.84
CA ARG A 224 -12.83 4.35 -14.50
C ARG A 224 -13.18 4.91 -13.11
N MET A 225 -12.33 4.71 -12.10
CA MET A 225 -12.57 5.20 -10.73
C MET A 225 -12.37 6.71 -10.61
N ALA A 226 -11.50 7.30 -11.42
CA ALA A 226 -11.19 8.73 -11.44
C ALA A 226 -12.00 9.50 -12.51
N ASP A 227 -12.95 8.87 -13.19
CA ASP A 227 -13.71 9.46 -14.32
C ASP A 227 -12.80 10.16 -15.36
N ILE A 228 -11.68 9.55 -15.67
CA ILE A 228 -10.75 10.01 -16.70
C ILE A 228 -11.27 9.51 -18.06
N LYS A 229 -11.57 10.45 -18.95
CA LYS A 229 -12.02 10.19 -20.32
C LYS A 229 -10.87 10.22 -21.30
#